data_8d78666c93c58af76b9f189e5f3b21f8
#
_entry.id   8d78666c93c58af76b9f189e5f3b21f8
#
_cell.length_a   1.000
_cell.length_b   1.000
_cell.length_c   1.000
_cell.angle_alpha   90.00
_cell.angle_beta   90.00
_cell.angle_gamma   90.00
#
_symmetry.space_group_name_H-M   'P 1'
#
loop_
_entity.id
_entity.type
_entity.pdbx_description
1 polymer ?
#
loop_
_entity_poly.entity_id
_entity_poly.type
_entity_poly.pdbx_seq_one_letter_code
_entity_poly.pdbx_strand_id
1 'polypeptide(L)'
;MSYSIRVKSGAKRDLKKIKGSYLEKNFLDIINQLKEDPYHNNQSFEKLLPPIKGFYSRRINVQHRVVYKINEEEKTVIIYSAWGHYE
;
A
#
# COMPACT_ATOMS: atom_id res chain seq x y z
N MET A 1 15.55 -9.17 3.02
CA MET A 1 14.81 -9.88 1.98
C MET A 1 13.88 -8.91 1.28
N SER A 2 13.73 -9.05 -0.01
CA SER A 2 12.90 -8.12 -0.75
C SER A 2 11.61 -8.77 -1.22
N TYR A 3 10.57 -7.96 -1.30
CA TYR A 3 9.27 -8.37 -1.78
C TYR A 3 9.02 -7.74 -3.14
N SER A 4 8.28 -8.44 -3.99
CA SER A 4 7.83 -7.88 -5.26
C SER A 4 6.56 -7.09 -5.03
N ILE A 5 6.32 -6.10 -5.88
CA ILE A 5 5.11 -5.29 -5.80
C ILE A 5 4.21 -5.62 -6.99
N ARG A 6 2.97 -5.90 -6.69
CA ARG A 6 1.97 -6.20 -7.71
C ARG A 6 0.80 -5.25 -7.49
N VAL A 7 0.20 -4.77 -8.57
CA VAL A 7 -0.90 -3.82 -8.48
C VAL A 7 -2.15 -4.43 -9.10
N LYS A 8 -3.23 -4.49 -8.32
CA LYS A 8 -4.50 -4.96 -8.84
C LYS A 8 -5.01 -4.00 -9.91
N SER A 9 -5.74 -4.53 -10.89
CA SER A 9 -6.23 -3.70 -11.98
C SER A 9 -7.06 -2.52 -11.49
N GLY A 10 -7.84 -2.73 -10.43
CA GLY A 10 -8.63 -1.64 -9.85
C GLY A 10 -7.80 -0.53 -9.23
N ALA A 11 -6.56 -0.83 -8.83
CA ALA A 11 -5.68 0.15 -8.22
C ALA A 11 -4.85 0.92 -9.23
N LYS A 12 -4.78 0.45 -10.47
CA LYS A 12 -3.98 1.13 -11.49
C LYS A 12 -4.47 2.54 -11.75
N ARG A 13 -5.77 2.76 -11.67
CA ARG A 13 -6.36 4.08 -11.82
C ARG A 13 -5.88 5.01 -10.72
N ASP A 14 -5.80 4.47 -9.49
CA ASP A 14 -5.34 5.26 -8.36
C ASP A 14 -3.88 5.68 -8.54
N LEU A 15 -3.04 4.78 -9.06
CA LEU A 15 -1.64 5.09 -9.28
C LEU A 15 -1.46 6.17 -10.33
N LYS A 16 -2.32 6.22 -11.34
CA LYS A 16 -2.27 7.28 -12.33
C LYS A 16 -2.56 8.64 -11.70
N LYS A 17 -3.48 8.68 -10.73
CA LYS A 17 -3.78 9.93 -10.03
C LYS A 17 -2.62 10.38 -9.15
N ILE A 18 -1.90 9.42 -8.57
CA ILE A 18 -0.78 9.74 -7.69
C ILE A 18 0.43 10.21 -8.49
N LYS A 19 0.66 9.60 -9.65
CA LYS A 19 1.81 9.96 -10.49
C LYS A 19 1.73 11.41 -10.90
N GLY A 20 2.79 12.16 -10.62
CA GLY A 20 2.84 13.58 -10.93
C GLY A 20 2.13 14.46 -9.93
N SER A 21 1.50 13.89 -8.92
CA SER A 21 0.85 14.67 -7.87
C SER A 21 1.83 14.90 -6.72
N TYR A 22 1.42 15.75 -5.78
CA TYR A 22 2.23 16.01 -4.59
C TYR A 22 2.33 14.78 -3.67
N LEU A 23 1.53 13.75 -3.92
CA LEU A 23 1.54 12.52 -3.14
C LEU A 23 2.59 11.52 -3.62
N GLU A 24 3.16 11.74 -4.80
CA GLU A 24 4.03 10.76 -5.43
C GLU A 24 5.23 10.39 -4.55
N LYS A 25 5.87 11.38 -3.95
CA LYS A 25 7.04 11.14 -3.12
C LYS A 25 6.72 10.22 -1.95
N ASN A 26 5.65 10.54 -1.22
CA ASN A 26 5.25 9.73 -0.08
C ASN A 26 4.84 8.33 -0.50
N PHE A 27 4.16 8.24 -1.64
CA PHE A 27 3.77 6.94 -2.17
C PHE A 27 4.98 6.08 -2.51
N LEU A 28 6.00 6.68 -3.15
CA LEU A 28 7.21 5.94 -3.49
C LEU A 28 7.98 5.50 -2.24
N ASP A 29 7.97 6.32 -1.19
CA ASP A 29 8.58 5.94 0.08
C ASP A 29 7.89 4.70 0.65
N ILE A 30 6.56 4.64 0.54
CA ILE A 30 5.80 3.48 0.98
C ILE A 30 6.15 2.26 0.14
N ILE A 31 6.21 2.40 -1.18
CA ILE A 31 6.56 1.29 -2.06
C ILE A 31 7.93 0.73 -1.71
N ASN A 32 8.91 1.61 -1.46
CA ASN A 32 10.23 1.16 -1.09
C ASN A 32 10.22 0.41 0.24
N GLN A 33 9.44 0.88 1.21
CA GLN A 33 9.32 0.19 2.48
C GLN A 33 8.66 -1.18 2.31
N LEU A 34 7.65 -1.28 1.45
CA LEU A 34 6.97 -2.55 1.20
C LEU A 34 7.91 -3.57 0.55
N LYS A 35 8.80 -3.11 -0.32
CA LYS A 35 9.78 -4.00 -0.94
C LYS A 35 10.76 -4.53 0.08
N GLU A 36 11.13 -3.71 1.05
CA GLU A 36 12.11 -4.08 2.05
C GLU A 36 11.49 -4.90 3.17
N ASP A 37 10.45 -4.36 3.79
CA ASP A 37 9.75 -5.04 4.88
C ASP A 37 8.33 -4.49 4.99
N PRO A 38 7.34 -5.22 4.46
CA PRO A 38 5.96 -4.73 4.47
C PRO A 38 5.31 -4.76 5.85
N TYR A 39 5.98 -5.32 6.85
CA TYR A 39 5.46 -5.37 8.22
C TYR A 39 6.07 -4.32 9.13
N HIS A 40 7.02 -3.56 8.64
CA HIS A 40 7.71 -2.57 9.48
C HIS A 40 6.72 -1.55 10.02
N ASN A 41 6.83 -1.25 11.31
CA ASN A 41 5.88 -0.35 11.98
C ASN A 41 6.27 1.10 11.78
N ASN A 42 5.97 1.64 10.60
CA ASN A 42 6.17 3.05 10.27
C ASN A 42 5.10 3.47 9.26
N GLN A 43 5.07 4.75 8.88
CA GLN A 43 4.12 5.26 7.88
C GLN A 43 2.67 4.94 8.25
N SER A 44 2.36 4.98 9.56
CA SER A 44 1.03 4.66 10.08
C SER A 44 0.56 3.26 9.66
N PHE A 45 1.50 2.31 9.68
CA PHE A 45 1.20 0.92 9.39
C PHE A 45 0.07 0.42 10.28
N GLU A 46 -0.93 -0.18 9.67
CA GLU A 46 -2.10 -0.64 10.39
C GLU A 46 -2.64 -1.92 9.77
N LYS A 47 -2.93 -2.89 10.62
CA LYS A 47 -3.59 -4.11 10.19
C LYS A 47 -5.09 -3.86 10.25
N LEU A 48 -5.75 -4.07 9.12
CA LEU A 48 -7.20 -3.86 9.06
C LEU A 48 -7.94 -5.02 9.71
N LEU A 49 -8.87 -4.68 10.59
CA LEU A 49 -9.63 -5.68 11.34
C LEU A 49 -10.79 -6.22 10.50
N PRO A 50 -11.36 -7.38 10.89
CA PRO A 50 -12.53 -7.90 10.20
C PRO A 50 -13.60 -6.83 10.03
N PRO A 51 -14.37 -6.89 8.90
CA PRO A 51 -14.41 -7.97 7.93
C PRO A 51 -13.27 -7.99 6.90
N ILE A 52 -12.31 -7.07 6.99
CA ILE A 52 -11.24 -6.93 6.01
C ILE A 52 -10.01 -7.72 6.48
N LYS A 53 -10.20 -8.97 6.72
CA LYS A 53 -9.14 -9.82 7.24
C LYS A 53 -8.01 -9.99 6.23
N GLY A 54 -6.78 -9.84 6.70
CA GLY A 54 -5.61 -10.07 5.87
C GLY A 54 -5.11 -8.85 5.12
N PHE A 55 -5.74 -7.70 5.30
CA PHE A 55 -5.32 -6.48 4.65
C PHE A 55 -4.56 -5.57 5.62
N TYR A 56 -3.69 -4.75 5.06
CA TYR A 56 -2.92 -3.76 5.81
C TYR A 56 -3.02 -2.43 5.10
N SER A 57 -2.74 -1.35 5.81
CA SER A 57 -2.71 -0.03 5.20
C SER A 57 -1.53 0.78 5.71
N ARG A 58 -1.11 1.73 4.88
CA ARG A 58 -0.11 2.74 5.24
C ARG A 58 -0.61 4.07 4.73
N ARG A 59 -0.37 5.11 5.51
CA ARG A 59 -0.89 6.44 5.20
C ARG A 59 0.06 7.18 4.27
N ILE A 60 -0.47 7.65 3.13
CA ILE A 60 0.28 8.51 2.22
C ILE A 60 0.28 9.93 2.78
N ASN A 61 -0.89 10.39 3.22
CA ASN A 61 -1.06 11.66 3.92
C ASN A 61 -2.30 11.54 4.81
N VAL A 62 -2.82 12.65 5.33
CA VAL A 62 -3.99 12.59 6.22
C VAL A 62 -5.23 12.06 5.52
N GLN A 63 -5.26 12.11 4.20
CA GLN A 63 -6.45 11.81 3.42
C GLN A 63 -6.38 10.50 2.65
N HIS A 64 -5.20 10.09 2.23
CA HIS A 64 -5.05 8.95 1.33
C HIS A 64 -4.21 7.84 1.95
N ARG A 65 -4.58 6.59 1.67
CA ARG A 65 -3.90 5.41 2.19
C ARG A 65 -3.63 4.40 1.09
N VAL A 66 -2.53 3.66 1.25
CA VAL A 66 -2.28 2.48 0.42
C VAL A 66 -2.84 1.28 1.18
N VAL A 67 -3.73 0.54 0.54
CA VAL A 67 -4.30 -0.69 1.11
C VAL A 67 -3.72 -1.87 0.32
N TYR A 68 -3.17 -2.83 1.03
CA TYR A 68 -2.46 -3.92 0.39
C TYR A 68 -2.60 -5.22 1.15
N LYS A 69 -2.24 -6.30 0.49
CA LYS A 69 -2.22 -7.64 1.06
C LYS A 69 -0.84 -8.25 0.80
N ILE A 70 -0.40 -9.15 1.68
CA ILE A 70 0.91 -9.75 1.57
C ILE A 70 0.77 -11.24 1.30
N ASN A 71 1.40 -11.71 0.23
CA ASN A 71 1.49 -13.14 -0.08
C ASN A 71 2.88 -13.61 0.32
N GLU A 72 2.98 -14.28 1.47
CA GLU A 72 4.26 -14.74 1.97
C GLU A 72 4.89 -15.84 1.15
N GLU A 73 4.07 -16.70 0.56
CA GLU A 73 4.61 -17.79 -0.25
C GLU A 73 5.36 -17.27 -1.46
N GLU A 74 4.84 -16.22 -2.09
CA GLU A 74 5.45 -15.64 -3.27
C GLU A 74 6.28 -14.40 -2.95
N LYS A 75 6.34 -14.01 -1.69
CA LYS A 75 7.02 -12.78 -1.28
C LYS A 75 6.58 -11.60 -2.15
N THR A 76 5.27 -11.44 -2.26
CA THR A 76 4.66 -10.42 -3.10
C THR A 76 3.68 -9.59 -2.28
N VAL A 77 3.74 -8.26 -2.47
CA VAL A 77 2.78 -7.33 -1.89
C VAL A 77 1.84 -6.93 -3.01
N ILE A 78 0.54 -7.08 -2.77
CA ILE A 78 -0.49 -6.79 -3.75
C ILE A 78 -1.23 -5.53 -3.33
N ILE A 79 -1.16 -4.48 -4.14
CA ILE A 79 -1.79 -3.20 -3.84
C ILE A 79 -3.21 -3.20 -4.37
N TYR A 80 -4.17 -2.97 -3.47
CA TYR A 80 -5.60 -2.98 -3.80
C TYR A 80 -6.16 -1.59 -4.02
N SER A 81 -5.65 -0.58 -3.33
CA SER A 81 -6.06 0.80 -3.57
C SER A 81 -4.99 1.73 -3.00
N ALA A 82 -4.98 2.97 -3.50
CA ALA A 82 -3.97 3.94 -3.08
C ALA A 82 -4.50 5.38 -3.10
N TRP A 83 -5.78 5.57 -3.36
CA TRP A 83 -6.36 6.91 -3.43
C TRP A 83 -7.64 6.92 -2.61
N GLY A 84 -7.72 7.86 -1.67
CA GLY A 84 -8.88 7.98 -0.81
C GLY A 84 -8.74 7.23 0.49
N HIS A 85 -9.79 7.26 1.28
CA HIS A 85 -9.86 6.57 2.55
C HIS A 85 -10.42 5.18 2.37
N TYR A 86 -9.97 4.29 3.21
CA TYR A 86 -10.66 3.04 3.41
C TYR A 86 -11.52 3.19 4.68
N GLU A 87 -12.78 2.92 4.58
CA GLU A 87 -13.68 2.99 5.73
C GLU A 87 -14.16 1.64 6.14
#